data_5be53b4f891003c1081cc0c117e148ce
#
_entry.id   5be53b4f891003c1081cc0c117e148ce
#
_cell.length_a   1.000
_cell.length_b   1.000
_cell.length_c   1.000
_cell.angle_alpha   90.00
_cell.angle_beta   90.00
_cell.angle_gamma   90.00
#
_symmetry.space_group_name_H-M   'P 1'
#
loop_
_entity.id
_entity.type
_entity.pdbx_description
1 polymer ?
#
loop_
_entity_poly.entity_id
_entity_poly.type
_entity_poly.pdbx_seq_one_letter_code
_entity_poly.pdbx_strand_id
1 'polypeptide(L)'
;LVGNLRDVDGARIDRLDAVLLTHEHADQCHGIDDLRALVIRHRQRMPVHMDQVTADIVGRRFDYCFEGAGAYPAILDKKVDLEIGQVIRIDGVGGPVNILPLGQDHGSIPSLGFRIGTFAYCNDVVRLPEETLERLGGLDSFVVDALRYTAHPTHASVSQALGWIDRIKPRRS
;
A
#
# COMPACT_ATOMS: atom_id res chain seq x y z
N LEU A 1 17.30 -7.35 2.16
CA LEU A 1 16.50 -7.15 0.94
C LEU A 1 16.41 -5.67 0.56
N VAL A 2 16.21 -4.76 1.51
CA VAL A 2 16.12 -3.30 1.23
C VAL A 2 17.36 -2.73 0.53
N GLY A 3 18.53 -3.32 0.75
CA GLY A 3 19.76 -2.93 0.05
C GLY A 3 19.75 -3.16 -1.47
N ASN A 4 18.75 -3.88 -1.98
CA ASN A 4 18.59 -4.20 -3.40
C ASN A 4 17.35 -3.56 -4.04
N LEU A 5 16.65 -2.67 -3.34
CA LEU A 5 15.53 -1.94 -3.92
C LEU A 5 15.99 -1.14 -5.14
N ARG A 6 15.27 -1.32 -6.23
CA ARG A 6 15.51 -0.61 -7.50
C ARG A 6 14.18 -0.08 -8.01
N ASP A 7 14.22 1.05 -8.68
CA ASP A 7 13.07 1.55 -9.43
C ASP A 7 12.88 0.76 -10.75
N VAL A 8 11.89 1.17 -11.53
CA VAL A 8 11.55 0.52 -12.81
C VAL A 8 12.68 0.59 -13.85
N ASP A 9 13.59 1.55 -13.73
CA ASP A 9 14.75 1.72 -14.62
C ASP A 9 15.99 0.99 -14.07
N GLY A 10 15.86 0.30 -12.92
CA GLY A 10 16.93 -0.44 -12.26
C GLY A 10 17.89 0.43 -11.44
N ALA A 11 17.58 1.71 -11.26
CA ALA A 11 18.33 2.59 -10.37
C ALA A 11 18.11 2.17 -8.90
N ARG A 12 19.13 2.36 -8.08
CA ARG A 12 19.05 2.01 -6.67
C ARG A 12 18.15 3.00 -5.91
N ILE A 13 17.18 2.47 -5.17
CA ILE A 13 16.39 3.27 -4.24
C ILE A 13 17.17 3.42 -2.93
N ASP A 14 17.66 4.62 -2.68
CA ASP A 14 18.43 4.93 -1.47
C ASP A 14 17.58 5.60 -0.38
N ARG A 15 16.37 6.05 -0.71
CA ARG A 15 15.47 6.74 0.21
C ARG A 15 14.02 6.35 -0.05
N LEU A 16 13.26 6.20 1.04
CA LEU A 16 11.80 6.18 1.06
C LEU A 16 11.34 7.31 1.99
N ASP A 17 10.27 7.99 1.63
CA ASP A 17 9.69 9.05 2.46
C ASP A 17 8.57 8.50 3.36
N ALA A 18 7.86 7.46 2.94
CA ALA A 18 6.84 6.76 3.72
C ALA A 18 6.59 5.34 3.19
N VAL A 19 5.91 4.53 4.00
CA VAL A 19 5.33 3.23 3.63
C VAL A 19 3.84 3.29 3.89
N LEU A 20 3.04 2.73 2.97
CA LEU A 20 1.61 2.56 3.14
C LEU A 20 1.29 1.06 3.15
N LEU A 21 0.57 0.60 4.16
CA LEU A 21 0.10 -0.78 4.22
C LEU A 21 -1.36 -0.86 3.77
N THR A 22 -1.64 -1.79 2.86
CA THR A 22 -2.99 -2.05 2.36
C THR A 22 -3.81 -2.84 3.36
N HIS A 23 -3.19 -3.81 4.03
CA HIS A 23 -3.77 -4.69 5.04
C HIS A 23 -2.67 -5.51 5.75
N GLU A 24 -3.05 -6.36 6.71
CA GLU A 24 -2.14 -7.01 7.65
C GLU A 24 -1.59 -8.37 7.21
N HIS A 25 -1.86 -8.86 5.98
CA HIS A 25 -1.34 -10.14 5.53
C HIS A 25 0.19 -10.16 5.44
N ALA A 26 0.76 -11.34 5.61
CA ALA A 26 2.20 -11.53 5.73
C ALA A 26 3.00 -11.05 4.52
N ASP A 27 2.52 -11.34 3.33
CA ASP A 27 3.12 -10.93 2.06
C ASP A 27 3.07 -9.43 1.82
N GLN A 28 2.18 -8.70 2.52
CA GLN A 28 2.09 -7.24 2.46
C GLN A 28 2.91 -6.53 3.54
N CYS A 29 3.16 -7.17 4.70
CA CYS A 29 3.76 -6.48 5.84
C CYS A 29 5.05 -7.10 6.40
N HIS A 30 5.42 -8.35 6.07
CA HIS A 30 6.57 -9.01 6.70
C HIS A 30 7.94 -8.43 6.32
N GLY A 31 8.04 -7.66 5.25
CA GLY A 31 9.25 -6.91 4.89
C GLY A 31 9.50 -5.65 5.75
N ILE A 32 8.67 -5.39 6.75
CA ILE A 32 8.70 -4.13 7.52
C ILE A 32 10.00 -3.91 8.30
N ASP A 33 10.63 -4.98 8.81
CA ASP A 33 11.93 -4.86 9.51
C ASP A 33 13.10 -4.61 8.56
N ASP A 34 12.99 -4.96 7.30
CA ASP A 34 14.03 -4.69 6.29
C ASP A 34 14.25 -3.17 6.08
N LEU A 35 13.28 -2.33 6.47
CA LEU A 35 13.40 -0.87 6.46
C LEU A 35 14.50 -0.37 7.41
N ARG A 36 14.93 -1.19 8.36
CA ARG A 36 16.00 -0.88 9.34
C ARG A 36 17.27 -0.35 8.69
N ALA A 37 17.66 -0.92 7.57
CA ALA A 37 18.86 -0.49 6.85
C ALA A 37 18.76 0.96 6.34
N LEU A 38 17.58 1.39 5.88
CA LEU A 38 17.32 2.77 5.45
C LEU A 38 17.26 3.71 6.65
N VAL A 39 16.55 3.30 7.72
CA VAL A 39 16.40 4.09 8.95
C VAL A 39 17.77 4.37 9.58
N ILE A 40 18.63 3.36 9.69
CA ILE A 40 19.99 3.52 10.24
C ILE A 40 20.82 4.49 9.37
N ARG A 41 20.74 4.32 8.04
CA ARG A 41 21.48 5.17 7.09
C ARG A 41 21.06 6.63 7.20
N HIS A 42 19.75 6.89 7.23
CA HIS A 42 19.20 8.26 7.22
C HIS A 42 18.99 8.84 8.62
N ARG A 43 19.18 8.02 9.68
CA ARG A 43 18.96 8.43 11.09
C ARG A 43 17.57 9.04 11.33
N GLN A 44 16.59 8.54 10.59
CA GLN A 44 15.21 9.00 10.65
C GLN A 44 14.27 7.80 10.65
N ARG A 45 13.31 7.75 11.58
CA ARG A 45 12.28 6.74 11.61
C ARG A 45 11.44 6.80 10.33
N MET A 46 11.03 5.64 9.84
CA MET A 46 10.19 5.52 8.66
C MET A 46 8.72 5.69 9.03
N PRO A 47 7.99 6.68 8.48
CA PRO A 47 6.55 6.76 8.64
C PRO A 47 5.87 5.57 7.97
N VAL A 48 5.01 4.86 8.72
CA VAL A 48 4.19 3.75 8.20
C VAL A 48 2.72 4.09 8.40
N HIS A 49 2.03 4.35 7.31
CA HIS A 49 0.62 4.74 7.28
C HIS A 49 -0.26 3.49 7.15
N MET A 50 -1.28 3.41 7.99
CA MET A 50 -2.17 2.25 8.12
C MET A 50 -3.57 2.72 8.50
N ASP A 51 -4.57 1.89 8.24
CA ASP A 51 -5.86 2.00 8.92
C ASP A 51 -5.78 1.45 10.35
N GLN A 52 -6.83 1.65 11.14
CA GLN A 52 -6.85 1.23 12.55
C GLN A 52 -6.72 -0.29 12.70
N VAL A 53 -7.40 -1.07 11.87
CA VAL A 53 -7.39 -2.55 11.96
C VAL A 53 -5.99 -3.09 11.67
N THR A 54 -5.38 -2.63 10.59
CA THR A 54 -4.00 -3.00 10.22
C THR A 54 -3.01 -2.56 11.30
N ALA A 55 -3.17 -1.36 11.86
CA ALA A 55 -2.30 -0.81 12.90
C ALA A 55 -2.34 -1.63 14.19
N ASP A 56 -3.52 -2.12 14.59
CA ASP A 56 -3.69 -2.95 15.78
C ASP A 56 -3.01 -4.33 15.64
N ILE A 57 -3.04 -4.90 14.44
CA ILE A 57 -2.48 -6.21 14.18
C ILE A 57 -0.97 -6.13 13.93
N VAL A 58 -0.54 -5.27 13.02
CA VAL A 58 0.87 -5.07 12.66
C VAL A 58 1.65 -4.49 13.84
N GLY A 59 1.05 -3.56 14.60
CA GLY A 59 1.64 -3.00 15.79
C GLY A 59 1.94 -4.04 16.88
N ARG A 60 1.10 -5.08 17.03
CA ARG A 60 1.36 -6.20 17.96
C ARG A 60 2.37 -7.20 17.42
N ARG A 61 2.35 -7.49 16.11
CA ARG A 61 3.28 -8.44 15.48
C ARG A 61 4.71 -7.91 15.43
N PHE A 62 4.88 -6.61 15.28
CA PHE A 62 6.16 -5.94 15.07
C PHE A 62 6.37 -4.78 16.06
N ASP A 63 5.90 -4.95 17.30
CA ASP A 63 6.00 -3.95 18.36
C ASP A 63 7.43 -3.42 18.53
N TYR A 64 8.42 -4.31 18.46
CA TYR A 64 9.84 -3.93 18.54
C TYR A 64 10.32 -2.99 17.43
N CYS A 65 9.63 -2.96 16.28
CA CYS A 65 9.92 -2.01 15.21
C CYS A 65 9.39 -0.60 15.54
N PHE A 66 8.23 -0.51 16.20
CA PHE A 66 7.57 0.74 16.54
C PHE A 66 7.99 1.31 17.90
N GLU A 67 8.19 0.46 18.89
CA GLU A 67 8.46 0.85 20.29
C GLU A 67 9.93 0.64 20.67
N GLY A 68 10.60 -0.26 19.95
CA GLY A 68 11.93 -0.73 20.31
C GLY A 68 11.90 -1.85 21.35
N ALA A 69 13.01 -2.54 21.52
CA ALA A 69 13.14 -3.63 22.51
C ALA A 69 14.59 -3.74 23.00
N GLY A 70 14.82 -3.52 24.29
CA GLY A 70 16.16 -3.60 24.88
C GLY A 70 17.14 -2.65 24.19
N ALA A 71 18.19 -3.19 23.57
CA ALA A 71 19.20 -2.40 22.84
C ALA A 71 18.76 -2.03 21.39
N TYR A 72 17.62 -2.50 20.92
CA TYR A 72 17.11 -2.24 19.58
C TYR A 72 16.22 -0.99 19.61
N PRO A 73 16.63 0.12 18.98
CA PRO A 73 15.80 1.32 18.91
C PRO A 73 14.61 1.10 17.98
N ALA A 74 13.50 1.78 18.25
CA ALA A 74 12.39 1.87 17.31
C ALA A 74 12.86 2.45 15.98
N ILE A 75 12.40 1.84 14.88
CA ILE A 75 12.77 2.23 13.52
C ILE A 75 11.59 2.81 12.74
N LEU A 76 10.37 2.58 13.20
CA LEU A 76 9.15 2.99 12.52
C LEU A 76 8.40 4.05 13.32
N ASP A 77 7.70 4.91 12.61
CA ASP A 77 6.77 5.89 13.15
C ASP A 77 5.35 5.51 12.71
N LYS A 78 4.52 5.06 13.66
CA LYS A 78 3.17 4.58 13.39
C LYS A 78 2.23 5.74 13.10
N LYS A 79 1.63 5.73 11.91
CA LYS A 79 0.60 6.68 11.45
C LYS A 79 -0.71 5.93 11.23
N VAL A 80 -1.73 6.23 12.01
CA VAL A 80 -3.07 5.64 11.89
C VAL A 80 -3.99 6.71 11.29
N ASP A 81 -3.84 6.92 9.99
CA ASP A 81 -4.44 8.05 9.27
C ASP A 81 -4.99 7.67 7.88
N LEU A 82 -4.99 6.37 7.54
CA LEU A 82 -5.60 5.90 6.30
C LEU A 82 -7.10 5.66 6.53
N GLU A 83 -7.91 6.64 6.19
CA GLU A 83 -9.37 6.54 6.18
C GLU A 83 -9.88 6.55 4.73
N ILE A 84 -10.80 5.61 4.41
CA ILE A 84 -11.36 5.50 3.07
C ILE A 84 -11.99 6.83 2.63
N GLY A 85 -11.56 7.35 1.50
CA GLY A 85 -12.07 8.58 0.92
C GLY A 85 -11.47 9.86 1.49
N GLN A 86 -10.61 9.82 2.48
CA GLN A 86 -9.91 10.97 3.04
C GLN A 86 -8.49 11.06 2.49
N VAL A 87 -8.18 12.16 1.81
CA VAL A 87 -6.85 12.38 1.23
C VAL A 87 -5.84 12.64 2.34
N ILE A 88 -4.78 11.86 2.37
CA ILE A 88 -3.58 12.19 3.14
C ILE A 88 -2.53 12.82 2.23
N ARG A 89 -1.65 13.64 2.82
CA ARG A 89 -0.52 14.26 2.15
C ARG A 89 0.79 13.73 2.74
N ILE A 90 1.66 13.24 1.88
CA ILE A 90 3.03 12.84 2.24
C ILE A 90 3.98 13.82 1.61
N ASP A 91 4.80 14.46 2.43
CA ASP A 91 5.85 15.38 1.97
C ASP A 91 7.15 14.60 1.76
N GLY A 92 7.74 14.72 0.59
CA GLY A 92 9.00 14.10 0.22
C GLY A 92 9.94 15.07 -0.49
N VAL A 93 11.17 14.64 -0.78
CA VAL A 93 12.18 15.48 -1.46
C VAL A 93 11.72 15.92 -2.84
N GLY A 94 10.92 15.09 -3.52
CA GLY A 94 10.34 15.40 -4.84
C GLY A 94 9.11 16.31 -4.80
N GLY A 95 8.70 16.77 -3.62
CA GLY A 95 7.48 17.52 -3.40
C GLY A 95 6.37 16.67 -2.75
N PRO A 96 5.23 17.29 -2.43
CA PRO A 96 4.12 16.60 -1.78
C PRO A 96 3.40 15.64 -2.72
N VAL A 97 2.97 14.50 -2.17
CA VAL A 97 2.14 13.52 -2.84
C VAL A 97 0.82 13.39 -2.07
N ASN A 98 -0.30 13.60 -2.75
CA ASN A 98 -1.62 13.39 -2.21
C ASN A 98 -2.07 11.96 -2.51
N ILE A 99 -2.50 11.24 -1.49
CA ILE A 99 -2.91 9.83 -1.58
C ILE A 99 -4.35 9.72 -1.10
N LEU A 100 -5.20 9.13 -1.91
CA LEU A 100 -6.59 8.83 -1.59
C LEU A 100 -6.72 7.32 -1.31
N PRO A 101 -6.93 6.91 -0.04
CA PRO A 101 -7.25 5.53 0.27
C PRO A 101 -8.62 5.15 -0.29
N LEU A 102 -8.68 3.98 -0.92
CA LEU A 102 -9.86 3.40 -1.55
C LEU A 102 -10.23 2.12 -0.82
N GLY A 103 -11.50 1.98 -0.45
CA GLY A 103 -12.00 0.74 0.15
C GLY A 103 -12.14 -0.34 -0.91
N GLN A 104 -11.70 -1.56 -0.57
CA GLN A 104 -11.86 -2.74 -1.40
C GLN A 104 -12.07 -3.99 -0.54
N ASP A 105 -12.69 -5.04 -1.11
CA ASP A 105 -12.91 -6.29 -0.39
C ASP A 105 -11.86 -7.32 -0.79
N HIS A 106 -11.27 -7.94 0.21
CA HIS A 106 -10.36 -9.06 0.06
C HIS A 106 -10.92 -10.32 0.74
N GLY A 107 -12.17 -10.66 0.39
CA GLY A 107 -12.89 -11.80 0.96
C GLY A 107 -13.39 -11.54 2.38
N SER A 108 -12.76 -12.18 3.38
CA SER A 108 -13.17 -12.05 4.79
C SER A 108 -12.63 -10.81 5.49
N ILE A 109 -11.70 -10.09 4.87
CA ILE A 109 -11.09 -8.88 5.43
C ILE A 109 -11.19 -7.71 4.44
N PRO A 110 -11.28 -6.49 4.93
CA PRO A 110 -11.10 -5.31 4.11
C PRO A 110 -9.62 -5.15 3.72
N SER A 111 -9.37 -4.53 2.58
CA SER A 111 -8.06 -4.05 2.20
C SER A 111 -8.15 -2.64 1.62
N LEU A 112 -7.04 -1.94 1.52
CA LEU A 112 -7.00 -0.62 0.93
C LEU A 112 -6.34 -0.66 -0.45
N GLY A 113 -6.96 0.00 -1.42
CA GLY A 113 -6.29 0.49 -2.61
C GLY A 113 -5.84 1.93 -2.40
N PHE A 114 -5.02 2.44 -3.30
CA PHE A 114 -4.54 3.81 -3.27
C PHE A 114 -4.67 4.48 -4.63
N ARG A 115 -5.21 5.72 -4.63
CA ARG A 115 -5.13 6.59 -5.80
C ARG A 115 -4.15 7.73 -5.54
N ILE A 116 -3.24 7.96 -6.48
CA ILE A 116 -2.21 9.00 -6.46
C ILE A 116 -2.30 9.76 -7.80
N GLY A 117 -2.99 10.89 -7.79
CA GLY A 117 -3.24 11.64 -9.02
C GLY A 117 -4.00 10.80 -10.06
N THR A 118 -3.33 10.50 -11.19
CA THR A 118 -3.86 9.68 -12.29
C THR A 118 -3.39 8.21 -12.24
N PHE A 119 -2.72 7.81 -11.17
CA PHE A 119 -2.31 6.42 -10.90
C PHE A 119 -3.20 5.81 -9.81
N ALA A 120 -3.57 4.54 -9.96
CA ALA A 120 -4.21 3.77 -8.89
C ALA A 120 -3.62 2.37 -8.78
N TYR A 121 -3.56 1.88 -7.53
CA TYR A 121 -3.05 0.57 -7.14
C TYR A 121 -4.09 -0.14 -6.26
N CYS A 122 -4.60 -1.28 -6.73
CA CYS A 122 -5.60 -2.10 -6.06
C CYS A 122 -5.14 -3.57 -6.08
N ASN A 123 -4.27 -3.93 -5.14
CA ASN A 123 -3.83 -5.31 -4.93
C ASN A 123 -4.83 -6.04 -4.01
N ASP A 124 -4.74 -7.36 -3.99
CA ASP A 124 -5.50 -8.22 -3.07
C ASP A 124 -6.96 -7.82 -2.94
N VAL A 125 -7.67 -7.92 -4.05
CA VAL A 125 -9.06 -7.49 -4.19
C VAL A 125 -9.90 -8.53 -4.91
N VAL A 126 -11.04 -8.88 -4.36
CA VAL A 126 -12.04 -9.71 -5.05
C VAL A 126 -13.24 -8.90 -5.52
N ARG A 127 -13.49 -7.74 -4.88
CA ARG A 127 -14.58 -6.83 -5.25
C ARG A 127 -14.19 -5.37 -5.00
N LEU A 128 -14.39 -4.54 -6.00
CA LEU A 128 -14.34 -3.10 -5.89
C LEU A 128 -15.77 -2.57 -5.64
N PRO A 129 -16.05 -1.93 -4.49
CA PRO A 129 -17.32 -1.27 -4.24
C PRO A 129 -17.62 -0.19 -5.28
N GLU A 130 -18.89 0.13 -5.51
CA GLU A 130 -19.30 1.13 -6.48
C GLU A 130 -18.66 2.51 -6.22
N GLU A 131 -18.62 2.92 -4.96
CA GLU A 131 -17.97 4.17 -4.54
C GLU A 131 -16.48 4.21 -4.93
N THR A 132 -15.77 3.09 -4.83
CA THR A 132 -14.38 2.99 -5.27
C THR A 132 -14.26 3.08 -6.78
N LEU A 133 -15.13 2.39 -7.53
CA LEU A 133 -15.14 2.44 -8.99
C LEU A 133 -15.40 3.86 -9.51
N GLU A 134 -16.31 4.61 -8.88
CA GLU A 134 -16.56 6.03 -9.21
C GLU A 134 -15.31 6.90 -9.02
N ARG A 135 -14.50 6.58 -7.99
CA ARG A 135 -13.26 7.31 -7.68
C ARG A 135 -12.08 6.93 -8.59
N LEU A 136 -12.21 5.89 -9.41
CA LEU A 136 -11.17 5.42 -10.34
C LEU A 136 -11.29 5.99 -11.76
N GLY A 137 -12.20 6.93 -12.01
CA GLY A 137 -12.31 7.59 -13.31
C GLY A 137 -11.10 8.47 -13.64
N GLY A 138 -10.73 8.54 -14.94
CA GLY A 138 -9.68 9.45 -15.44
C GLY A 138 -8.24 9.05 -15.10
N LEU A 139 -7.98 7.76 -14.96
CA LEU A 139 -6.63 7.24 -14.68
C LEU A 139 -5.77 7.15 -15.97
N ASP A 140 -4.49 7.49 -15.81
CA ASP A 140 -3.46 7.14 -16.79
C ASP A 140 -2.98 5.69 -16.59
N SER A 141 -2.87 5.26 -15.34
CA SER A 141 -2.38 3.91 -15.03
C SER A 141 -3.18 3.28 -13.90
N PHE A 142 -3.57 2.02 -14.11
CA PHE A 142 -4.30 1.22 -13.14
C PHE A 142 -3.62 -0.13 -12.92
N VAL A 143 -3.10 -0.36 -11.73
CA VAL A 143 -2.56 -1.66 -11.31
C VAL A 143 -3.62 -2.35 -10.46
N VAL A 144 -4.02 -3.54 -10.86
CA VAL A 144 -5.09 -4.29 -10.20
C VAL A 144 -4.76 -5.77 -10.11
N ASP A 145 -5.23 -6.41 -9.04
CA ASP A 145 -5.12 -7.86 -8.84
C ASP A 145 -5.79 -8.64 -9.97
N ALA A 146 -5.14 -9.69 -10.43
CA ALA A 146 -5.65 -10.64 -11.41
C ALA A 146 -4.99 -12.01 -11.20
N LEU A 147 -5.26 -12.65 -10.06
CA LEU A 147 -4.53 -13.82 -9.58
C LEU A 147 -4.59 -15.02 -10.57
N ARG A 148 -5.76 -15.30 -11.13
CA ARG A 148 -5.96 -16.46 -11.99
C ARG A 148 -7.19 -16.33 -12.89
N TYR A 149 -7.35 -17.25 -13.86
CA TYR A 149 -8.50 -17.25 -14.79
C TYR A 149 -9.81 -17.68 -14.11
N THR A 150 -9.76 -18.60 -13.15
CA THR A 150 -10.92 -19.08 -12.41
C THR A 150 -11.22 -18.23 -11.19
N ALA A 151 -12.47 -18.18 -10.75
CA ALA A 151 -12.89 -17.44 -9.56
C ALA A 151 -12.09 -17.85 -8.31
N HIS A 152 -11.79 -16.88 -7.47
CA HIS A 152 -11.13 -17.03 -6.18
C HIS A 152 -11.96 -16.34 -5.09
N PRO A 153 -12.00 -16.86 -3.86
CA PRO A 153 -12.80 -16.25 -2.79
C PRO A 153 -12.30 -14.88 -2.31
N THR A 154 -11.03 -14.57 -2.51
CA THR A 154 -10.39 -13.36 -1.97
C THR A 154 -9.66 -12.50 -3.00
N HIS A 155 -9.42 -13.03 -4.21
CA HIS A 155 -8.70 -12.34 -5.28
C HIS A 155 -9.50 -12.26 -6.56
N ALA A 156 -9.23 -11.27 -7.37
CA ALA A 156 -9.85 -11.12 -8.67
C ALA A 156 -9.41 -12.22 -9.64
N SER A 157 -10.34 -12.68 -10.45
CA SER A 157 -10.00 -13.39 -11.67
C SER A 157 -9.61 -12.40 -12.77
N VAL A 158 -8.88 -12.90 -13.77
CA VAL A 158 -8.54 -12.10 -14.97
C VAL A 158 -9.80 -11.49 -15.61
N SER A 159 -10.90 -12.22 -15.67
CA SER A 159 -12.17 -11.72 -16.22
C SER A 159 -12.75 -10.55 -15.41
N GLN A 160 -12.68 -10.61 -14.08
CA GLN A 160 -13.11 -9.50 -13.22
C GLN A 160 -12.24 -8.27 -13.41
N ALA A 161 -10.92 -8.45 -13.41
CA ALA A 161 -9.97 -7.35 -13.63
C ALA A 161 -10.20 -6.67 -14.99
N LEU A 162 -10.37 -7.43 -16.06
CA LEU A 162 -10.70 -6.91 -17.40
C LEU A 162 -12.03 -6.16 -17.40
N GLY A 163 -13.06 -6.64 -16.67
CA GLY A 163 -14.33 -5.93 -16.53
C GLY A 163 -14.20 -4.56 -15.86
N TRP A 164 -13.36 -4.46 -14.83
CA TRP A 164 -13.05 -3.16 -14.19
C TRP A 164 -12.27 -2.24 -15.12
N ILE A 165 -11.27 -2.77 -15.83
CA ILE A 165 -10.49 -2.02 -16.82
C ILE A 165 -11.38 -1.45 -17.93
N ASP A 166 -12.31 -2.26 -18.46
CA ASP A 166 -13.27 -1.82 -19.48
C ASP A 166 -14.21 -0.70 -18.97
N ARG A 167 -14.60 -0.79 -17.70
CA ARG A 167 -15.43 0.23 -17.07
C ARG A 167 -14.69 1.53 -16.79
N ILE A 168 -13.49 1.44 -16.19
CA ILE A 168 -12.68 2.58 -15.75
C ILE A 168 -12.00 3.27 -16.94
N LYS A 169 -11.61 2.49 -17.95
CA LYS A 169 -10.90 2.91 -19.17
C LYS A 169 -9.62 3.71 -18.89
N PRO A 170 -8.70 3.16 -18.08
CA PRO A 170 -7.39 3.78 -17.88
C PRO A 170 -6.62 3.74 -19.20
N ARG A 171 -5.63 4.61 -19.34
CA ARG A 171 -4.76 4.60 -20.55
C ARG A 171 -3.84 3.36 -20.58
N ARG A 172 -3.51 2.80 -19.40
CA ARG A 172 -2.69 1.57 -19.21
C ARG A 172 -3.19 0.79 -18.00
N SER A 173 -3.08 -0.52 -18.08
CA SER A 173 -3.37 -1.44 -16.98
C SER A 173 -2.50 -2.70 -17.08
#